data_4d811fa8f712b12166cd7750fcf00830
#
_entry.id   4d811fa8f712b12166cd7750fcf00830
#
_cell.length_a   1.000
_cell.length_b   1.000
_cell.length_c   1.000
_cell.angle_alpha   90.00
_cell.angle_beta   90.00
_cell.angle_gamma   90.00
#
_symmetry.space_group_name_H-M   'P 1'
#
loop_
_entity.id
_entity.type
_entity.pdbx_description
1 polymer ?
#
loop_
_entity_poly.entity_id
_entity_poly.type
_entity_poly.pdbx_seq_one_letter_code
_entity_poly.pdbx_strand_id
1 'polypeptide(L)'
;PDSRVWTSPNTFLASANCALYCGASIDFVDIDSDTRNMSVAALAAKLELAAESGTLPCVVIPVDFAGLPADLKEIRALADQYGFRILQDASHAAGASYLGAPVGSKYADASVFSFHAVKIITTAEGGMVTTNDGAVARKLQLLRAHGMTRETTEMEHAPEGAWYYEQQVLGFNYRLTELQAALGLSQLQRIEDLQQQRVVMADRYDQLL
;
A
#
# COMPACT_ATOMS: atom_id res chain seq x y z
N PRO A 1 -13.11 17.33 -0.39
CA PRO A 1 -12.53 18.57 -0.86
C PRO A 1 -11.39 18.94 0.11
N ASP A 2 -10.27 19.44 -0.40
CA ASP A 2 -9.09 19.89 0.34
C ASP A 2 -8.18 18.81 0.98
N SER A 3 -8.43 17.54 0.77
CA SER A 3 -7.50 16.48 1.20
C SER A 3 -6.21 16.54 0.38
N ARG A 4 -5.07 16.47 1.05
CA ARG A 4 -3.75 16.42 0.40
C ARG A 4 -3.10 15.08 0.64
N VAL A 5 -2.47 14.56 -0.40
CA VAL A 5 -1.70 13.32 -0.35
C VAL A 5 -0.29 13.61 -0.83
N TRP A 6 0.71 13.15 -0.09
CA TRP A 6 2.11 13.31 -0.47
C TRP A 6 2.74 11.97 -0.78
N THR A 7 3.56 11.91 -1.82
CA THR A 7 4.37 10.75 -2.18
C THR A 7 5.76 11.20 -2.64
N SER A 8 6.65 10.29 -2.99
CA SER A 8 7.93 10.64 -3.61
C SER A 8 7.79 10.74 -5.13
N PRO A 9 8.62 11.58 -5.81
CA PRO A 9 8.60 11.67 -7.27
C PRO A 9 9.12 10.39 -7.95
N ASN A 10 9.93 9.61 -7.25
CA ASN A 10 10.48 8.34 -7.71
C ASN A 10 9.50 7.20 -7.40
N THR A 11 8.42 7.13 -8.17
CA THR A 11 7.35 6.14 -7.98
C THR A 11 6.66 5.79 -9.30
N PHE A 12 5.90 4.71 -9.31
CA PHE A 12 4.94 4.44 -10.38
C PHE A 12 3.74 5.39 -10.27
N LEU A 13 3.15 5.74 -11.40
CA LEU A 13 2.05 6.72 -11.48
C LEU A 13 0.88 6.43 -10.53
N ALA A 14 0.63 5.16 -10.20
CA ALA A 14 -0.50 4.77 -9.35
C ALA A 14 -0.45 5.40 -7.96
N SER A 15 0.74 5.60 -7.36
CA SER A 15 0.89 6.22 -6.04
C SER A 15 0.41 7.67 -6.01
N ALA A 16 0.48 8.39 -7.14
CA ALA A 16 -0.06 9.73 -7.26
C ALA A 16 -1.51 9.73 -7.77
N ASN A 17 -1.81 8.91 -8.79
CA ASN A 17 -3.12 8.88 -9.43
C ASN A 17 -4.24 8.43 -8.47
N CYS A 18 -3.95 7.54 -7.51
CA CYS A 18 -4.96 7.10 -6.53
C CYS A 18 -5.51 8.27 -5.70
N ALA A 19 -4.69 9.27 -5.39
CA ALA A 19 -5.14 10.50 -4.73
C ALA A 19 -6.09 11.30 -5.62
N LEU A 20 -5.73 11.48 -6.88
CA LEU A 20 -6.54 12.23 -7.86
C LEU A 20 -7.89 11.55 -8.12
N TYR A 21 -7.93 10.20 -8.20
CA TYR A 21 -9.19 9.45 -8.34
C TYR A 21 -10.12 9.65 -7.14
N CYS A 22 -9.56 9.97 -5.96
CA CYS A 22 -10.33 10.29 -4.77
C CYS A 22 -10.66 11.80 -4.64
N GLY A 23 -10.32 12.63 -5.62
CA GLY A 23 -10.53 14.07 -5.59
C GLY A 23 -9.59 14.82 -4.65
N ALA A 24 -8.50 14.19 -4.21
CA ALA A 24 -7.46 14.82 -3.40
C ALA A 24 -6.42 15.52 -4.28
N SER A 25 -5.72 16.50 -3.73
CA SER A 25 -4.53 17.09 -4.35
C SER A 25 -3.29 16.26 -4.03
N ILE A 26 -2.35 16.22 -4.97
CA ILE A 26 -1.09 15.49 -4.82
C ILE A 26 0.07 16.48 -4.69
N ASP A 27 1.06 16.13 -3.87
CA ASP A 27 2.33 16.83 -3.79
C ASP A 27 3.46 15.85 -3.49
N PHE A 28 4.71 16.26 -3.66
CA PHE A 28 5.86 15.38 -3.61
C PHE A 28 6.83 15.76 -2.50
N VAL A 29 7.42 14.74 -1.91
CA VAL A 29 8.53 14.82 -0.96
C VAL A 29 9.76 14.25 -1.65
N ASP A 30 10.89 14.96 -1.56
CA ASP A 30 12.13 14.53 -2.20
C ASP A 30 12.65 13.20 -1.65
N ILE A 31 13.48 12.56 -2.42
CA ILE A 31 14.09 11.26 -2.08
C ILE A 31 15.45 11.45 -1.42
N ASP A 32 15.86 10.46 -0.69
CA ASP A 32 17.23 10.28 -0.27
C ASP A 32 18.09 9.79 -1.44
N SER A 33 19.29 10.36 -1.63
CA SER A 33 20.16 10.08 -2.76
C SER A 33 20.72 8.66 -2.78
N ASP A 34 20.85 8.02 -1.64
CA ASP A 34 21.48 6.70 -1.51
C ASP A 34 20.44 5.59 -1.62
N THR A 35 19.33 5.73 -0.90
CA THR A 35 18.25 4.72 -0.85
C THR A 35 17.23 4.85 -1.98
N ARG A 36 17.09 6.04 -2.58
CA ARG A 36 16.01 6.40 -3.53
C ARG A 36 14.61 6.36 -2.94
N ASN A 37 14.47 6.08 -1.66
CA ASN A 37 13.22 6.17 -0.91
C ASN A 37 12.92 7.60 -0.48
N MET A 38 11.72 7.87 0.01
CA MET A 38 11.34 9.17 0.56
C MET A 38 12.32 9.60 1.65
N SER A 39 12.90 10.79 1.52
CA SER A 39 13.79 11.36 2.53
C SER A 39 12.99 11.76 3.77
N VAL A 40 13.30 11.17 4.93
CA VAL A 40 12.70 11.54 6.22
C VAL A 40 12.99 13.00 6.56
N ALA A 41 14.19 13.47 6.27
CA ALA A 41 14.58 14.87 6.53
C ALA A 41 13.78 15.85 5.65
N ALA A 42 13.60 15.54 4.36
CA ALA A 42 12.79 16.35 3.45
C ALA A 42 11.31 16.33 3.86
N LEU A 43 10.79 15.17 4.30
CA LEU A 43 9.44 15.05 4.81
C LEU A 43 9.24 15.92 6.06
N ALA A 44 10.16 15.85 7.03
CA ALA A 44 10.07 16.64 8.26
C ALA A 44 10.06 18.14 7.96
N ALA A 45 11.02 18.63 7.16
CA ALA A 45 11.08 20.05 6.78
C ALA A 45 9.81 20.51 6.06
N LYS A 46 9.26 19.68 5.17
CA LYS A 46 8.02 20.01 4.46
C LYS A 46 6.81 20.02 5.39
N LEU A 47 6.74 19.13 6.37
CA LEU A 47 5.67 19.08 7.38
C LEU A 47 5.70 20.33 8.29
N GLU A 48 6.86 20.83 8.69
CA GLU A 48 7.00 22.07 9.46
C GLU A 48 6.38 23.25 8.72
N LEU A 49 6.76 23.47 7.46
CA LEU A 49 6.20 24.54 6.62
C LEU A 49 4.69 24.37 6.39
N ALA A 50 4.25 23.14 6.20
CA ALA A 50 2.83 22.83 5.99
C ALA A 50 2.00 23.04 7.27
N ALA A 51 2.57 22.80 8.44
CA ALA A 51 1.90 23.06 9.71
C ALA A 51 1.65 24.57 9.92
N GLU A 52 2.64 25.41 9.59
CA GLU A 52 2.52 26.88 9.67
C GLU A 52 1.44 27.43 8.71
N SER A 53 1.34 26.83 7.51
CA SER A 53 0.39 27.26 6.47
C SER A 53 -0.97 26.58 6.51
N GLY A 54 -1.19 25.63 7.43
CA GLY A 54 -2.43 24.84 7.51
C GLY A 54 -2.65 23.90 6.31
N THR A 55 -1.56 23.41 5.70
CA THR A 55 -1.60 22.62 4.47
C THR A 55 -1.08 21.18 4.65
N LEU A 56 -1.14 20.66 5.87
CA LEU A 56 -0.71 19.31 6.21
C LEU A 56 -1.39 18.24 5.32
N PRO A 57 -0.69 17.15 4.97
CA PRO A 57 -1.29 16.05 4.25
C PRO A 57 -2.21 15.23 5.15
N CYS A 58 -3.24 14.62 4.59
CA CYS A 58 -4.03 13.60 5.28
C CYS A 58 -3.42 12.20 5.13
N VAL A 59 -2.69 11.96 4.04
CA VAL A 59 -2.00 10.70 3.74
C VAL A 59 -0.62 10.98 3.17
N VAL A 60 0.36 10.22 3.63
CA VAL A 60 1.69 10.12 3.01
C VAL A 60 1.87 8.71 2.48
N ILE A 61 2.35 8.61 1.23
CA ILE A 61 2.59 7.33 0.54
C ILE A 61 4.09 7.14 0.33
N PRO A 62 4.82 6.59 1.31
CA PRO A 62 6.20 6.16 1.10
C PRO A 62 6.22 4.93 0.20
N VAL A 63 7.20 4.86 -0.70
CA VAL A 63 7.40 3.78 -1.65
C VAL A 63 8.62 2.96 -1.23
N ASP A 64 8.49 1.65 -1.18
CA ASP A 64 9.62 0.72 -0.97
C ASP A 64 10.32 0.52 -2.32
N PHE A 65 11.12 1.51 -2.73
CA PHE A 65 11.71 1.53 -4.06
C PHE A 65 12.64 0.35 -4.29
N ALA A 66 12.46 -0.35 -5.40
CA ALA A 66 13.20 -1.56 -5.78
C ALA A 66 13.19 -2.67 -4.71
N GLY A 67 12.25 -2.62 -3.76
CA GLY A 67 12.11 -3.60 -2.68
C GLY A 67 12.87 -3.26 -1.41
N LEU A 68 13.60 -2.14 -1.36
CA LEU A 68 14.20 -1.62 -0.15
C LEU A 68 13.12 -0.91 0.67
N PRO A 69 12.78 -1.38 1.89
CA PRO A 69 11.77 -0.73 2.71
C PRO A 69 12.15 0.73 3.03
N ALA A 70 11.17 1.63 2.95
CA ALA A 70 11.33 3.00 3.42
C ALA A 70 11.50 3.06 4.94
N ASP A 71 12.02 4.18 5.48
CA ASP A 71 12.22 4.40 6.91
C ASP A 71 10.90 4.62 7.65
N LEU A 72 10.05 3.58 7.62
CA LEU A 72 8.67 3.64 8.13
C LEU A 72 8.55 3.96 9.61
N LYS A 73 9.53 3.58 10.41
CA LYS A 73 9.52 3.88 11.85
C LYS A 73 9.64 5.38 12.10
N GLU A 74 10.53 6.03 11.39
CA GLU A 74 10.77 7.47 11.45
C GLU A 74 9.59 8.24 10.85
N ILE A 75 9.07 7.76 9.69
CA ILE A 75 7.85 8.32 9.07
C ILE A 75 6.64 8.15 10.00
N ARG A 76 6.52 7.03 10.73
CA ARG A 76 5.46 6.81 11.74
C ARG A 76 5.55 7.83 12.88
N ALA A 77 6.74 8.13 13.36
CA ALA A 77 6.91 9.15 14.41
C ALA A 77 6.43 10.53 13.93
N LEU A 78 6.73 10.90 12.69
CA LEU A 78 6.22 12.13 12.07
C LEU A 78 4.69 12.08 11.90
N ALA A 79 4.16 10.93 11.49
CA ALA A 79 2.71 10.78 11.33
C ALA A 79 1.96 10.92 12.67
N ASP A 80 2.52 10.39 13.75
CA ASP A 80 1.94 10.53 15.10
C ASP A 80 2.01 11.99 15.59
N GLN A 81 3.06 12.73 15.19
CA GLN A 81 3.24 14.13 15.54
C GLN A 81 2.30 15.05 14.76
N TYR A 82 2.15 14.85 13.45
CA TYR A 82 1.44 15.76 12.55
C TYR A 82 0.03 15.30 12.16
N GLY A 83 -0.37 14.08 12.54
CA GLY A 83 -1.73 13.57 12.38
C GLY A 83 -2.10 13.04 11.00
N PHE A 84 -1.13 12.66 10.16
CA PHE A 84 -1.41 12.04 8.85
C PHE A 84 -1.44 10.50 8.94
N ARG A 85 -2.01 9.85 7.91
CA ARG A 85 -2.00 8.40 7.73
C ARG A 85 -0.88 7.97 6.79
N ILE A 86 -0.37 6.75 7.00
CA ILE A 86 0.66 6.16 6.15
C ILE A 86 0.04 5.05 5.30
N LEU A 87 0.07 5.21 3.97
CA LEU A 87 -0.24 4.16 3.01
C LEU A 87 1.07 3.71 2.35
N GLN A 88 1.66 2.62 2.83
CA GLN A 88 2.91 2.10 2.27
C GLN A 88 2.68 1.51 0.88
N ASP A 89 3.42 1.98 -0.12
CA ASP A 89 3.51 1.33 -1.42
C ASP A 89 4.62 0.27 -1.39
N ALA A 90 4.23 -0.96 -1.02
CA ALA A 90 5.09 -2.13 -0.94
C ALA A 90 5.06 -2.97 -2.24
N SER A 91 4.72 -2.36 -3.38
CA SER A 91 4.57 -3.06 -4.66
C SER A 91 5.83 -3.80 -5.14
N HIS A 92 7.01 -3.44 -4.62
CA HIS A 92 8.28 -4.10 -4.91
C HIS A 92 8.83 -4.91 -3.73
N ALA A 93 8.16 -4.89 -2.57
CA ALA A 93 8.72 -5.39 -1.32
C ALA A 93 8.03 -6.66 -0.78
N ALA A 94 7.34 -7.43 -1.65
CA ALA A 94 6.76 -8.70 -1.23
C ALA A 94 7.84 -9.65 -0.71
N GLY A 95 7.70 -10.10 0.55
CA GLY A 95 8.67 -10.95 1.24
C GLY A 95 9.87 -10.23 1.86
N ALA A 96 10.03 -8.92 1.69
CA ALA A 96 11.05 -8.14 2.37
C ALA A 96 10.73 -7.98 3.86
N SER A 97 11.74 -7.61 4.66
CA SER A 97 11.60 -7.33 6.08
C SER A 97 12.19 -5.96 6.43
N TYR A 98 11.57 -5.29 7.41
CA TYR A 98 12.04 -4.03 7.98
C TYR A 98 12.12 -4.16 9.50
N LEU A 99 13.31 -3.91 10.07
CA LEU A 99 13.58 -4.02 11.51
C LEU A 99 13.10 -5.36 12.11
N GLY A 100 13.34 -6.47 11.39
CA GLY A 100 13.01 -7.84 11.83
C GLY A 100 11.52 -8.21 11.72
N ALA A 101 10.68 -7.37 11.12
CA ALA A 101 9.28 -7.67 10.86
C ALA A 101 9.01 -7.71 9.34
N PRO A 102 8.10 -8.57 8.87
CA PRO A 102 7.69 -8.56 7.47
C PRO A 102 7.15 -7.19 7.05
N VAL A 103 7.49 -6.75 5.82
CA VAL A 103 6.89 -5.56 5.21
C VAL A 103 5.37 -5.71 5.18
N GLY A 104 4.65 -4.62 5.46
CA GLY A 104 3.18 -4.61 5.53
C GLY A 104 2.60 -5.05 6.87
N SER A 105 3.44 -5.37 7.89
CA SER A 105 2.99 -5.80 9.21
C SER A 105 3.00 -4.71 10.28
N LYS A 106 3.84 -3.67 10.14
CA LYS A 106 4.04 -2.62 11.15
C LYS A 106 4.24 -1.24 10.52
N TYR A 107 4.07 -0.22 11.33
CA TYR A 107 4.34 1.20 11.09
C TYR A 107 3.42 1.90 10.08
N ALA A 108 2.84 1.22 9.09
CA ALA A 108 1.86 1.78 8.17
C ALA A 108 0.43 1.51 8.65
N ASP A 109 -0.51 2.41 8.31
CA ASP A 109 -1.95 2.20 8.55
C ASP A 109 -2.51 1.16 7.57
N ALA A 110 -1.95 1.12 6.35
CA ALA A 110 -2.17 0.07 5.36
C ALA A 110 -0.96 -0.04 4.43
N SER A 111 -0.75 -1.22 3.84
CA SER A 111 0.33 -1.48 2.88
C SER A 111 -0.22 -2.16 1.64
N VAL A 112 0.18 -1.67 0.47
CA VAL A 112 -0.29 -2.15 -0.83
C VAL A 112 0.78 -2.98 -1.50
N PHE A 113 0.43 -4.19 -1.91
CA PHE A 113 1.27 -5.10 -2.68
C PHE A 113 0.73 -5.24 -4.09
N SER A 114 1.62 -5.33 -5.07
CA SER A 114 1.28 -5.60 -6.47
C SER A 114 1.65 -7.02 -6.85
N PHE A 115 0.75 -7.68 -7.56
CA PHE A 115 0.96 -8.99 -8.15
C PHE A 115 0.90 -8.93 -9.69
N HIS A 116 1.19 -7.74 -10.26
CA HIS A 116 1.39 -7.57 -11.70
C HIS A 116 2.51 -8.51 -12.20
N ALA A 117 2.49 -8.85 -13.49
CA ALA A 117 3.35 -9.88 -14.11
C ALA A 117 4.85 -9.75 -13.84
N VAL A 118 5.36 -8.52 -13.63
CA VAL A 118 6.80 -8.24 -13.43
C VAL A 118 7.24 -8.24 -11.96
N LYS A 119 6.31 -8.46 -11.02
CA LYS A 119 6.62 -8.39 -9.58
C LYS A 119 7.28 -9.67 -9.07
N ILE A 120 7.74 -9.64 -7.81
CA ILE A 120 8.45 -10.77 -7.15
C ILE A 120 7.60 -12.05 -7.18
N ILE A 121 6.31 -11.90 -6.87
CA ILE A 121 5.28 -12.92 -7.09
C ILE A 121 4.19 -12.31 -7.95
N THR A 122 3.52 -13.12 -8.76
CA THR A 122 2.52 -12.63 -9.72
C THR A 122 1.23 -13.45 -9.70
N THR A 123 0.14 -12.76 -10.01
CA THR A 123 -1.17 -13.36 -10.35
C THR A 123 -1.58 -12.99 -11.78
N ALA A 124 -0.62 -12.71 -12.67
CA ALA A 124 -0.75 -12.02 -13.95
C ALA A 124 -1.17 -10.56 -13.76
N GLU A 125 -2.34 -10.31 -13.23
CA GLU A 125 -2.84 -9.05 -12.69
C GLU A 125 -3.39 -9.29 -11.29
N GLY A 126 -3.14 -8.37 -10.36
CA GLY A 126 -3.65 -8.45 -9.00
C GLY A 126 -2.90 -7.57 -8.02
N GLY A 127 -3.40 -7.54 -6.81
CA GLY A 127 -2.80 -6.83 -5.70
C GLY A 127 -3.48 -7.21 -4.39
N MET A 128 -2.87 -6.76 -3.30
CA MET A 128 -3.39 -6.98 -1.96
C MET A 128 -3.12 -5.75 -1.10
N VAL A 129 -4.03 -5.48 -0.19
CA VAL A 129 -3.82 -4.51 0.89
C VAL A 129 -3.79 -5.25 2.21
N THR A 130 -2.77 -4.99 3.03
CA THR A 130 -2.69 -5.46 4.41
C THR A 130 -2.91 -4.29 5.37
N THR A 131 -3.58 -4.54 6.48
CA THR A 131 -3.80 -3.56 7.55
C THR A 131 -4.07 -4.28 8.87
N ASN A 132 -3.71 -3.64 9.99
CA ASN A 132 -4.06 -4.10 11.33
C ASN A 132 -5.34 -3.42 11.86
N ASP A 133 -5.94 -2.51 11.10
CA ASP A 133 -7.20 -1.84 11.44
C ASP A 133 -8.38 -2.61 10.85
N GLY A 134 -9.20 -3.22 11.71
CA GLY A 134 -10.39 -3.99 11.31
C GLY A 134 -11.43 -3.16 10.55
N ALA A 135 -11.57 -1.86 10.86
CA ALA A 135 -12.51 -0.98 10.17
C ALA A 135 -12.03 -0.68 8.75
N VAL A 136 -10.72 -0.44 8.57
CA VAL A 136 -10.10 -0.30 7.25
C VAL A 136 -10.25 -1.59 6.45
N ALA A 137 -9.94 -2.74 7.05
CA ALA A 137 -10.09 -4.05 6.38
C ALA A 137 -11.53 -4.28 5.91
N ARG A 138 -12.53 -4.00 6.76
CA ARG A 138 -13.94 -4.15 6.39
C ARG A 138 -14.33 -3.23 5.25
N LYS A 139 -13.92 -1.97 5.27
CA LYS A 139 -14.19 -1.01 4.21
C LYS A 139 -13.58 -1.45 2.86
N LEU A 140 -12.35 -1.97 2.88
CA LEU A 140 -11.69 -2.52 1.69
C LEU A 140 -12.45 -3.74 1.12
N GLN A 141 -12.93 -4.63 1.99
CA GLN A 141 -13.75 -5.78 1.58
C GLN A 141 -15.05 -5.35 0.87
N LEU A 142 -15.73 -4.33 1.37
CA LEU A 142 -16.90 -3.76 0.72
C LEU A 142 -16.54 -3.12 -0.61
N LEU A 143 -15.56 -2.22 -0.62
CA LEU A 143 -15.20 -1.45 -1.82
C LEU A 143 -14.74 -2.35 -2.98
N ARG A 144 -14.01 -3.43 -2.73
CA ARG A 144 -13.58 -4.36 -3.78
C ARG A 144 -14.72 -5.18 -4.40
N ALA A 145 -15.90 -5.24 -3.75
CA ALA A 145 -17.04 -6.09 -4.12
C ALA A 145 -18.32 -5.27 -4.27
N HIS A 146 -18.28 -4.21 -5.06
CA HIS A 146 -19.40 -3.30 -5.36
C HIS A 146 -20.00 -2.58 -4.14
N GLY A 147 -19.32 -2.61 -2.98
CA GLY A 147 -19.87 -2.08 -1.73
C GLY A 147 -20.99 -2.90 -1.14
N MET A 148 -21.10 -4.17 -1.53
CA MET A 148 -22.20 -5.06 -1.11
C MET A 148 -21.84 -5.83 0.16
N THR A 149 -22.83 -6.02 1.03
CA THR A 149 -22.76 -6.91 2.19
C THR A 149 -23.82 -8.01 2.11
N ARG A 150 -23.49 -9.18 2.69
CA ARG A 150 -24.43 -10.27 3.04
C ARG A 150 -24.48 -10.51 4.55
N GLU A 151 -23.72 -9.72 5.32
CA GLU A 151 -23.73 -9.78 6.79
C GLU A 151 -25.03 -9.16 7.31
N THR A 152 -25.88 -9.97 7.92
CA THR A 152 -27.19 -9.55 8.40
C THR A 152 -27.14 -8.42 9.44
N THR A 153 -26.04 -8.33 10.19
CA THR A 153 -25.80 -7.27 11.18
C THR A 153 -25.47 -5.92 10.56
N GLU A 154 -25.15 -5.87 9.26
CA GLU A 154 -24.83 -4.65 8.51
C GLU A 154 -25.97 -4.23 7.58
N MET A 155 -27.02 -5.05 7.45
CA MET A 155 -28.17 -4.77 6.60
C MET A 155 -29.15 -3.82 7.28
N GLU A 156 -29.78 -2.94 6.49
CA GLU A 156 -30.87 -2.07 6.95
C GLU A 156 -32.18 -2.85 7.06
N HIS A 157 -32.36 -3.89 6.23
CA HIS A 157 -33.58 -4.70 6.17
C HIS A 157 -33.29 -6.16 6.48
N ALA A 158 -34.29 -6.86 7.04
CA ALA A 158 -34.20 -8.29 7.23
C ALA A 158 -34.08 -9.02 5.88
N PRO A 159 -33.16 -9.99 5.73
CA PRO A 159 -32.97 -10.69 4.47
C PRO A 159 -34.21 -11.55 4.13
N GLU A 160 -34.74 -11.43 2.93
CA GLU A 160 -35.86 -12.23 2.43
C GLU A 160 -35.46 -13.64 2.00
N GLY A 161 -34.17 -13.94 1.96
CA GLY A 161 -33.61 -15.25 1.60
C GLY A 161 -32.10 -15.23 1.47
N ALA A 162 -31.49 -16.39 1.23
CA ALA A 162 -30.03 -16.54 1.10
C ALA A 162 -29.40 -15.78 -0.08
N TRP A 163 -30.21 -15.37 -1.04
CA TRP A 163 -29.80 -14.56 -2.19
C TRP A 163 -29.74 -13.07 -1.90
N TYR A 164 -30.33 -12.59 -0.81
CA TYR A 164 -30.44 -11.18 -0.47
C TYR A 164 -29.08 -10.58 -0.11
N TYR A 165 -28.84 -9.37 -0.53
CA TYR A 165 -27.68 -8.55 -0.19
C TYR A 165 -28.06 -7.07 -0.28
N GLU A 166 -27.28 -6.22 0.38
CA GLU A 166 -27.47 -4.77 0.31
C GLU A 166 -26.18 -4.08 -0.11
N GLN A 167 -26.30 -3.02 -0.91
CA GLN A 167 -25.19 -2.12 -1.22
C GLN A 167 -25.09 -1.04 -0.14
N GLN A 168 -24.03 -1.07 0.62
CA GLN A 168 -23.77 -0.12 1.71
C GLN A 168 -23.02 1.13 1.24
N VAL A 169 -22.17 1.00 0.24
CA VAL A 169 -21.35 2.09 -0.33
C VAL A 169 -21.18 1.87 -1.84
N LEU A 170 -20.84 2.93 -2.54
CA LEU A 170 -20.42 2.80 -3.94
C LEU A 170 -19.03 2.14 -3.99
N GLY A 171 -18.94 0.96 -4.57
CA GLY A 171 -17.72 0.16 -4.68
C GLY A 171 -17.40 -0.25 -6.11
N PHE A 172 -16.34 -1.03 -6.25
CA PHE A 172 -15.76 -1.48 -7.52
C PHE A 172 -15.90 -3.00 -7.69
N ASN A 173 -15.63 -3.49 -8.88
CA ASN A 173 -15.44 -4.91 -9.13
C ASN A 173 -13.94 -5.23 -9.15
N TYR A 174 -13.31 -5.26 -7.98
CA TYR A 174 -11.86 -5.45 -7.79
C TYR A 174 -11.56 -6.77 -7.07
N ARG A 175 -12.41 -7.77 -7.27
CA ARG A 175 -12.20 -9.11 -6.72
C ARG A 175 -11.11 -9.83 -7.49
N LEU A 176 -10.16 -10.45 -6.77
CA LEU A 176 -9.24 -11.41 -7.34
C LEU A 176 -10.03 -12.66 -7.75
N THR A 177 -9.78 -13.19 -8.95
CA THR A 177 -10.42 -14.45 -9.40
C THR A 177 -9.76 -15.66 -8.73
N GLU A 178 -10.48 -16.78 -8.65
CA GLU A 178 -9.95 -18.03 -8.10
C GLU A 178 -8.70 -18.53 -8.87
N LEU A 179 -8.64 -18.31 -10.19
CA LEU A 179 -7.47 -18.65 -11.01
C LEU A 179 -6.25 -17.80 -10.62
N GLN A 180 -6.44 -16.49 -10.45
CA GLN A 180 -5.39 -15.58 -9.99
C GLN A 180 -4.96 -15.92 -8.56
N ALA A 181 -5.90 -16.19 -7.67
CA ALA A 181 -5.61 -16.58 -6.29
C ALA A 181 -4.83 -17.88 -6.21
N ALA A 182 -5.18 -18.88 -7.00
CA ALA A 182 -4.45 -20.15 -7.06
C ALA A 182 -3.01 -19.98 -7.56
N LEU A 183 -2.80 -19.15 -8.60
CA LEU A 183 -1.47 -18.79 -9.08
C LEU A 183 -0.67 -18.08 -8.00
N GLY A 184 -1.27 -17.06 -7.36
CA GLY A 184 -0.63 -16.29 -6.29
C GLY A 184 -0.23 -17.16 -5.10
N LEU A 185 -1.09 -18.06 -4.67
CA LEU A 185 -0.80 -19.01 -3.59
C LEU A 185 0.38 -19.94 -3.94
N SER A 186 0.40 -20.48 -5.16
CA SER A 186 1.52 -21.30 -5.66
C SER A 186 2.85 -20.52 -5.69
N GLN A 187 2.81 -19.23 -6.05
CA GLN A 187 3.98 -18.36 -6.05
C GLN A 187 4.43 -18.01 -4.62
N LEU A 188 3.48 -17.71 -3.74
CA LEU A 188 3.76 -17.37 -2.35
C LEU A 188 4.44 -18.50 -1.58
N GLN A 189 4.09 -19.76 -1.85
CA GLN A 189 4.74 -20.93 -1.26
C GLN A 189 6.22 -21.05 -1.64
N ARG A 190 6.68 -20.39 -2.69
CA ARG A 190 8.06 -20.42 -3.20
C ARG A 190 8.76 -19.06 -3.04
N ILE A 191 8.21 -18.14 -2.25
CA ILE A 191 8.74 -16.77 -2.18
C ILE A 191 10.18 -16.73 -1.68
N GLU A 192 10.54 -17.59 -0.72
CA GLU A 192 11.91 -17.68 -0.19
C GLU A 192 12.91 -18.11 -1.26
N ASP A 193 12.58 -19.12 -2.04
CA ASP A 193 13.41 -19.59 -3.15
C ASP A 193 13.57 -18.51 -4.23
N LEU A 194 12.48 -17.82 -4.57
CA LEU A 194 12.50 -16.73 -5.55
C LEU A 194 13.35 -15.55 -5.08
N GLN A 195 13.30 -15.21 -3.79
CA GLN A 195 14.14 -14.18 -3.20
C GLN A 195 15.61 -14.61 -3.20
N GLN A 196 15.91 -15.82 -2.76
CA GLN A 196 17.29 -16.32 -2.74
C GLN A 196 17.94 -16.29 -4.13
N GLN A 197 17.21 -16.66 -5.18
CA GLN A 197 17.69 -16.56 -6.56
C GLN A 197 18.01 -15.11 -6.97
N ARG A 198 17.23 -14.13 -6.51
CA ARG A 198 17.50 -12.70 -6.77
C ARG A 198 18.75 -12.22 -6.04
N VAL A 199 18.95 -12.62 -4.79
CA VAL A 199 20.17 -12.32 -4.02
C VAL A 199 21.39 -12.87 -4.74
N VAL A 200 21.39 -14.15 -5.10
CA VAL A 200 22.50 -14.78 -5.87
C VAL A 200 22.77 -14.04 -7.19
N MET A 201 21.73 -13.56 -7.86
CA MET A 201 21.90 -12.79 -9.09
C MET A 201 22.50 -11.40 -8.80
N ALA A 202 22.07 -10.71 -7.76
CA ALA A 202 22.63 -9.42 -7.34
C ALA A 202 24.10 -9.56 -6.99
N ASP A 203 24.46 -10.53 -6.14
CA ASP A 203 25.85 -10.82 -5.77
C ASP A 203 26.73 -11.09 -7.01
N ARG A 204 26.15 -11.73 -8.03
CA ARG A 204 26.88 -11.95 -9.29
C ARG A 204 27.12 -10.66 -10.07
N TYR A 205 26.16 -9.74 -10.09
CA TYR A 205 26.37 -8.41 -10.68
C TYR A 205 27.46 -7.65 -9.96
N ASP A 206 27.45 -7.63 -8.63
CA ASP A 206 28.47 -6.93 -7.81
C ASP A 206 29.88 -7.50 -8.01
N GLN A 207 30.00 -8.78 -8.39
CA GLN A 207 31.30 -9.40 -8.69
C GLN A 207 31.81 -9.12 -10.11
N LEU A 208 30.93 -8.78 -11.04
CA LEU A 208 31.24 -8.63 -12.47
C LEU A 208 31.38 -7.17 -12.90
N LEU A 209 30.82 -6.21 -12.14
CA LEU A 209 30.84 -4.79 -12.40
C LEU A 209 31.68 -4.02 -11.38
#